data_6eb158b4dc80f6499f8e447009fe0b77
#
_entry.id   6eb158b4dc80f6499f8e447009fe0b77
#
_cell.length_a   1.000
_cell.length_b   1.000
_cell.length_c   1.000
_cell.angle_alpha   90.00
_cell.angle_beta   90.00
_cell.angle_gamma   90.00
#
_symmetry.space_group_name_H-M   'P 1'
#
loop_
_entity.id
_entity.type
_entity.pdbx_description
1 polymer ?
#
loop_
_entity_poly.entity_id
_entity_poly.type
_entity_poly.pdbx_seq_one_letter_code
_entity_poly.pdbx_strand_id
1 'polypeptide(L)'
;MSVSFVSRDLGKAKIESELKKARRLVALVGIPSDSEPEKDSDIPLATIAYINEKGSTVNKIQPRPFMKQTRERAERGNFPKFMRKLLKGLSSGSVTAEKAIKRLGADYEGRMKDIFIHGSFVENAESTKRRKKSSKPLIDTRHLNQSIKYKVVKL
;
A
#
# COMPACT_ATOMS: atom_id res chain seq x y z
N MET A 1 32.73 -46.33 -21.68
CA MET A 1 32.85 -45.26 -20.67
C MET A 1 31.47 -44.77 -20.28
N SER A 2 31.05 -45.03 -19.02
CA SER A 2 29.74 -44.55 -18.53
C SER A 2 29.89 -43.15 -17.99
N VAL A 3 29.20 -42.18 -18.57
CA VAL A 3 29.15 -40.82 -18.07
C VAL A 3 28.00 -40.74 -17.08
N SER A 4 28.29 -40.61 -15.78
CA SER A 4 27.31 -40.40 -14.75
C SER A 4 27.12 -38.89 -14.54
N PHE A 5 25.89 -38.41 -14.81
CA PHE A 5 25.51 -37.04 -14.49
C PHE A 5 25.07 -36.93 -13.02
N VAL A 6 25.86 -36.27 -12.21
CA VAL A 6 25.46 -35.92 -10.85
C VAL A 6 24.71 -34.58 -10.90
N SER A 7 23.38 -34.65 -10.79
CA SER A 7 22.55 -33.46 -10.63
C SER A 7 22.71 -32.92 -9.19
N ARG A 8 23.44 -31.84 -9.00
CA ARG A 8 23.46 -31.10 -7.73
C ARG A 8 22.21 -30.23 -7.64
N ASP A 9 21.35 -30.50 -6.66
CA ASP A 9 20.28 -29.57 -6.27
C ASP A 9 20.91 -28.33 -5.63
N LEU A 10 21.14 -27.30 -6.44
CA LEU A 10 21.74 -26.00 -6.03
C LEU A 10 20.73 -25.13 -5.23
N GLY A 11 19.84 -25.73 -4.45
CA GLY A 11 18.82 -25.04 -3.67
C GLY A 11 17.47 -24.89 -4.39
N LYS A 12 17.24 -25.62 -5.46
CA LYS A 12 15.99 -25.61 -6.24
C LYS A 12 14.78 -25.86 -5.35
N ALA A 13 14.81 -26.89 -4.51
CA ALA A 13 13.72 -27.22 -3.60
C ALA A 13 13.38 -26.06 -2.65
N LYS A 14 14.39 -25.35 -2.15
CA LYS A 14 14.20 -24.17 -1.29
C LYS A 14 13.53 -23.03 -2.06
N ILE A 15 13.99 -22.76 -3.29
CA ILE A 15 13.43 -21.69 -4.14
C ILE A 15 11.97 -22.02 -4.48
N GLU A 16 11.67 -23.25 -4.85
CA GLU A 16 10.31 -23.71 -5.14
C GLU A 16 9.39 -23.57 -3.91
N SER A 17 9.88 -23.92 -2.73
CA SER A 17 9.15 -23.72 -1.46
C SER A 17 8.84 -22.26 -1.21
N GLU A 18 9.80 -21.36 -1.38
CA GLU A 18 9.58 -19.92 -1.19
C GLU A 18 8.63 -19.34 -2.26
N LEU A 19 8.70 -19.79 -3.50
CA LEU A 19 7.74 -19.38 -4.53
C LEU A 19 6.31 -19.86 -4.21
N LYS A 20 6.15 -21.09 -3.71
CA LYS A 20 4.86 -21.61 -3.24
C LYS A 20 4.31 -20.79 -2.07
N LYS A 21 5.16 -20.39 -1.10
CA LYS A 21 4.78 -19.50 -0.01
C LYS A 21 4.36 -18.13 -0.51
N ALA A 22 5.14 -17.52 -1.44
CA ALA A 22 4.84 -16.21 -2.00
C ALA A 22 3.46 -16.14 -2.65
N ARG A 23 3.03 -17.21 -3.33
CA ARG A 23 1.69 -17.33 -3.95
C ARG A 23 0.53 -17.28 -2.95
N ARG A 24 0.80 -17.56 -1.68
CA ARG A 24 -0.20 -17.56 -0.59
C ARG A 24 -0.15 -16.32 0.28
N LEU A 25 0.75 -15.38 0.01
CA LEU A 25 0.91 -14.17 0.82
C LEU A 25 0.43 -12.95 0.02
N VAL A 26 -0.32 -12.10 0.70
CA VAL A 26 -0.81 -10.83 0.14
C VAL A 26 -0.47 -9.70 1.12
N ALA A 27 0.04 -8.60 0.60
CA ALA A 27 0.16 -7.36 1.35
C ALA A 27 -1.11 -6.52 1.10
N LEU A 28 -1.90 -6.33 2.15
CA LEU A 28 -3.01 -5.37 2.16
C LEU A 28 -2.47 -4.03 2.63
N VAL A 29 -2.78 -2.96 1.91
CA VAL A 29 -2.37 -1.60 2.28
C VAL A 29 -3.59 -0.69 2.31
N GLY A 30 -3.74 0.04 3.38
CA GLY A 30 -4.88 0.92 3.58
C GLY A 30 -5.02 1.38 5.01
N ILE A 31 -6.21 1.80 5.39
CA ILE A 31 -6.54 2.20 6.75
C ILE A 31 -7.28 1.04 7.41
N PRO A 32 -6.71 0.44 8.47
CA PRO A 32 -7.34 -0.63 9.21
C PRO A 32 -8.69 -0.20 9.81
N SER A 33 -9.64 -1.13 9.87
CA SER A 33 -10.97 -0.87 10.45
C SER A 33 -10.93 -0.61 11.97
N ASP A 34 -9.87 -1.09 12.63
CA ASP A 34 -9.58 -0.90 14.05
C ASP A 34 -8.71 0.34 14.32
N SER A 35 -8.51 1.21 13.32
CA SER A 35 -7.84 2.49 13.53
C SER A 35 -8.68 3.38 14.42
N GLU A 36 -8.05 4.09 15.35
CA GLU A 36 -8.71 5.07 16.19
C GLU A 36 -9.47 6.10 15.33
N PRO A 37 -10.70 6.48 15.71
CA PRO A 37 -11.45 7.49 14.99
C PRO A 37 -10.74 8.85 15.05
N GLU A 38 -11.13 9.77 14.19
CA GLU A 38 -10.65 11.16 14.25
C GLU A 38 -11.13 11.78 15.57
N LYS A 39 -10.30 12.63 16.16
CA LYS A 39 -10.66 13.36 17.37
C LYS A 39 -11.96 14.13 17.13
N ASP A 40 -12.89 14.01 18.06
CA ASP A 40 -14.22 14.64 18.00
C ASP A 40 -15.13 14.07 16.88
N SER A 41 -14.94 12.80 16.49
CA SER A 41 -15.76 12.12 15.50
C SER A 41 -16.05 10.68 15.91
N ASP A 42 -17.33 10.28 15.89
CA ASP A 42 -17.74 8.88 16.09
C ASP A 42 -17.65 8.05 14.80
N ILE A 43 -17.24 8.67 13.68
CA ILE A 43 -17.16 7.98 12.39
C ILE A 43 -15.82 7.22 12.32
N PRO A 44 -15.85 5.89 12.03
CA PRO A 44 -14.64 5.11 11.87
C PRO A 44 -13.72 5.73 10.79
N LEU A 45 -12.42 5.76 11.07
CA LEU A 45 -11.44 6.38 10.19
C LEU A 45 -11.42 5.76 8.78
N ALA A 46 -11.65 4.44 8.69
CA ALA A 46 -11.80 3.74 7.41
C ALA A 46 -13.01 4.25 6.60
N THR A 47 -14.11 4.62 7.26
CA THR A 47 -15.28 5.22 6.61
C THR A 47 -14.95 6.62 6.08
N ILE A 48 -14.24 7.43 6.87
CA ILE A 48 -13.77 8.76 6.44
C ILE A 48 -12.87 8.62 5.22
N ALA A 49 -11.97 7.63 5.21
CA ALA A 49 -11.11 7.33 4.07
C ALA A 49 -11.92 6.95 2.83
N TYR A 50 -12.92 6.09 2.97
CA TYR A 50 -13.79 5.68 1.87
C TYR A 50 -14.57 6.87 1.27
N ILE A 51 -15.14 7.72 2.13
CA ILE A 51 -15.84 8.93 1.69
C ILE A 51 -14.88 9.87 0.95
N ASN A 52 -13.64 10.03 1.41
CA ASN A 52 -12.67 10.83 0.69
C ASN A 52 -12.28 10.21 -0.66
N GLU A 53 -12.09 8.90 -0.73
CA GLU A 53 -11.76 8.22 -2.00
C GLU A 53 -12.88 8.35 -3.04
N LYS A 54 -14.15 8.15 -2.62
CA LYS A 54 -15.31 8.06 -3.52
C LYS A 54 -16.10 9.36 -3.64
N GLY A 55 -15.96 10.25 -2.69
CA GLY A 55 -16.87 11.39 -2.53
C GLY A 55 -18.18 10.99 -1.84
N SER A 56 -19.04 11.98 -1.64
CA SER A 56 -20.40 11.80 -1.12
C SER A 56 -21.32 12.84 -1.75
N THR A 57 -22.28 12.40 -2.54
CA THR A 57 -23.28 13.28 -3.15
C THR A 57 -24.21 13.89 -2.10
N VAL A 58 -24.61 13.10 -1.10
CA VAL A 58 -25.47 13.52 0.00
C VAL A 58 -24.78 14.63 0.81
N ASN A 59 -23.50 14.47 1.14
CA ASN A 59 -22.74 15.43 1.93
C ASN A 59 -21.98 16.46 1.06
N LYS A 60 -22.22 16.48 -0.26
CA LYS A 60 -21.55 17.36 -1.22
C LYS A 60 -20.01 17.33 -1.12
N ILE A 61 -19.46 16.15 -0.81
CA ILE A 61 -18.02 15.94 -0.70
C ILE A 61 -17.48 15.48 -2.05
N GLN A 62 -16.57 16.25 -2.62
CA GLN A 62 -15.88 15.89 -3.87
C GLN A 62 -14.92 14.71 -3.64
N PRO A 63 -14.82 13.77 -4.60
CA PRO A 63 -13.91 12.64 -4.49
C PRO A 63 -12.44 13.11 -4.50
N ARG A 64 -11.65 12.50 -3.66
CA ARG A 64 -10.20 12.68 -3.58
C ARG A 64 -9.53 11.31 -3.64
N PRO A 65 -9.44 10.71 -4.84
CA PRO A 65 -9.09 9.31 -5.04
C PRO A 65 -7.61 9.04 -4.80
N PHE A 66 -7.19 9.04 -3.54
CA PHE A 66 -5.79 8.84 -3.14
C PHE A 66 -5.31 7.41 -3.40
N MET A 67 -6.16 6.39 -3.24
CA MET A 67 -5.80 4.99 -3.57
C MET A 67 -5.60 4.81 -5.07
N LYS A 68 -6.50 5.38 -5.89
CA LYS A 68 -6.38 5.37 -7.34
C LYS A 68 -5.10 6.08 -7.79
N GLN A 69 -4.82 7.28 -7.29
CA GLN A 69 -3.61 8.03 -7.63
C GLN A 69 -2.34 7.29 -7.20
N THR A 70 -2.36 6.62 -6.03
CA THR A 70 -1.24 5.79 -5.58
C THR A 70 -0.93 4.69 -6.58
N ARG A 71 -1.96 3.96 -7.03
CA ARG A 71 -1.81 2.89 -8.02
C ARG A 71 -1.24 3.42 -9.33
N GLU A 72 -1.85 4.44 -9.91
CA GLU A 72 -1.43 5.02 -11.18
C GLU A 72 0.02 5.54 -11.14
N ARG A 73 0.39 6.21 -10.04
CA ARG A 73 1.76 6.70 -9.85
C ARG A 73 2.76 5.58 -9.63
N ALA A 74 2.36 4.52 -8.93
CA ALA A 74 3.18 3.33 -8.74
C ALA A 74 3.45 2.61 -10.08
N GLU A 75 2.42 2.41 -10.89
CA GLU A 75 2.48 1.75 -12.21
C GLU A 75 3.39 2.50 -13.18
N ARG A 76 3.30 3.84 -13.21
CA ARG A 76 4.13 4.69 -14.09
C ARG A 76 5.55 4.92 -13.56
N GLY A 77 5.78 4.71 -12.27
CA GLY A 77 7.04 4.99 -11.59
C GLY A 77 8.01 3.82 -11.54
N ASN A 78 8.82 3.81 -10.50
CA ASN A 78 9.85 2.79 -10.29
C ASN A 78 9.36 1.49 -9.63
N PHE A 79 8.08 1.40 -9.25
CA PHE A 79 7.51 0.24 -8.59
C PHE A 79 7.65 -1.06 -9.39
N PRO A 80 7.44 -1.09 -10.73
CA PRO A 80 7.68 -2.30 -11.52
C PRO A 80 9.14 -2.77 -11.50
N LYS A 81 10.10 -1.84 -11.43
CA LYS A 81 11.53 -2.19 -11.27
C LYS A 81 11.81 -2.78 -9.90
N PHE A 82 11.19 -2.20 -8.87
CA PHE A 82 11.30 -2.70 -7.50
C PHE A 82 10.72 -4.12 -7.36
N MET A 83 9.54 -4.37 -7.91
CA MET A 83 8.94 -5.71 -7.94
C MET A 83 9.84 -6.73 -8.64
N ARG A 84 10.40 -6.39 -9.80
CA ARG A 84 11.34 -7.26 -10.52
C ARG A 84 12.57 -7.59 -9.68
N LYS A 85 13.10 -6.61 -8.92
CA LYS A 85 14.23 -6.85 -8.01
C LYS A 85 13.87 -7.85 -6.90
N LEU A 86 12.68 -7.74 -6.31
CA LEU A 86 12.20 -8.69 -5.30
C LEU A 86 12.01 -10.09 -5.87
N LEU A 87 11.42 -10.20 -7.07
CA LEU A 87 11.26 -11.48 -7.77
C LEU A 87 12.60 -12.14 -8.11
N LYS A 88 13.59 -11.37 -8.57
CA LYS A 88 14.97 -11.88 -8.78
C LYS A 88 15.56 -12.38 -7.46
N GLY A 89 15.40 -11.64 -6.37
CA GLY A 89 15.88 -12.06 -5.06
C GLY A 89 15.21 -13.35 -4.56
N LEU A 90 13.92 -13.50 -4.84
CA LEU A 90 13.15 -14.70 -4.48
C LEU A 90 13.61 -15.92 -5.32
N SER A 91 13.77 -15.76 -6.64
CA SER A 91 14.20 -16.83 -7.55
C SER A 91 15.68 -17.20 -7.39
N SER A 92 16.52 -16.33 -6.85
CA SER A 92 17.91 -16.64 -6.48
C SER A 92 18.07 -17.21 -5.06
N GLY A 93 16.96 -17.26 -4.27
CA GLY A 93 17.00 -17.67 -2.88
C GLY A 93 17.64 -16.66 -1.91
N SER A 94 17.99 -15.45 -2.38
CA SER A 94 18.58 -14.38 -1.56
C SER A 94 17.56 -13.63 -0.70
N VAL A 95 16.26 -13.77 -1.01
CA VAL A 95 15.15 -13.15 -0.28
C VAL A 95 14.08 -14.21 -0.03
N THR A 96 13.52 -14.29 1.17
CA THR A 96 12.38 -15.14 1.48
C THR A 96 11.06 -14.53 1.00
N ALA A 97 10.04 -15.34 0.78
CA ALA A 97 8.71 -14.91 0.39
C ALA A 97 8.14 -13.86 1.35
N GLU A 98 8.20 -14.13 2.64
CA GLU A 98 7.70 -13.22 3.66
C GLU A 98 8.42 -11.86 3.63
N LYS A 99 9.74 -11.88 3.51
CA LYS A 99 10.55 -10.66 3.43
C LYS A 99 10.27 -9.87 2.16
N ALA A 100 10.02 -10.55 1.03
CA ALA A 100 9.66 -9.90 -0.22
C ALA A 100 8.29 -9.20 -0.12
N ILE A 101 7.27 -9.89 0.41
CA ILE A 101 5.92 -9.34 0.55
C ILE A 101 5.87 -8.22 1.60
N LYS A 102 6.58 -8.35 2.72
CA LYS A 102 6.72 -7.25 3.71
C LYS A 102 7.34 -6.00 3.10
N ARG A 103 8.41 -6.15 2.31
CA ARG A 103 9.04 -5.01 1.61
C ARG A 103 8.10 -4.38 0.58
N LEU A 104 7.32 -5.19 -0.12
CA LEU A 104 6.33 -4.72 -1.08
C LEU A 104 5.24 -3.89 -0.38
N GLY A 105 4.72 -4.40 0.73
CA GLY A 105 3.71 -3.70 1.54
C GLY A 105 4.23 -2.37 2.10
N ALA A 106 5.44 -2.38 2.67
CA ALA A 106 6.05 -1.17 3.23
C ALA A 106 6.34 -0.10 2.16
N ASP A 107 6.83 -0.50 0.97
CA ASP A 107 7.04 0.44 -0.14
C ASP A 107 5.72 1.06 -0.60
N TYR A 108 4.67 0.24 -0.74
CA TYR A 108 3.36 0.73 -1.19
C TYR A 108 2.67 1.60 -0.13
N GLU A 109 2.82 1.31 1.16
CA GLU A 109 2.39 2.17 2.27
C GLU A 109 3.05 3.55 2.18
N GLY A 110 4.37 3.58 1.99
CA GLY A 110 5.11 4.83 1.82
C GLY A 110 4.60 5.66 0.63
N ARG A 111 4.33 5.02 -0.51
CA ARG A 111 3.75 5.67 -1.70
C ARG A 111 2.37 6.24 -1.42
N MET A 112 1.52 5.50 -0.70
CA MET A 112 0.18 5.97 -0.37
C MET A 112 0.24 7.18 0.58
N LYS A 113 1.14 7.17 1.57
CA LYS A 113 1.40 8.32 2.44
C LYS A 113 1.92 9.54 1.67
N ASP A 114 2.77 9.33 0.67
CA ASP A 114 3.32 10.39 -0.18
C ASP A 114 2.24 11.08 -1.01
N ILE A 115 1.24 10.35 -1.49
CA ILE A 115 0.10 10.91 -2.24
C ILE A 115 -0.69 11.91 -1.41
N PHE A 116 -0.82 11.74 -0.10
CA PHE A 116 -1.48 12.74 0.75
C PHE A 116 -0.75 14.08 0.76
N ILE A 117 0.56 14.06 0.55
CA ILE A 117 1.42 15.27 0.59
C ILE A 117 1.56 15.87 -0.80
N HIS A 118 1.75 15.03 -1.84
CA HIS A 118 2.12 15.43 -3.18
C HIS A 118 1.08 15.05 -4.26
N GLY A 119 -0.06 14.48 -3.87
CA GLY A 119 -1.17 14.17 -4.79
C GLY A 119 -1.90 15.43 -5.22
N SER A 120 -2.54 15.36 -6.39
CA SER A 120 -3.41 16.42 -6.90
C SER A 120 -4.85 16.11 -6.53
N PHE A 121 -5.44 16.95 -5.69
CA PHE A 121 -6.81 16.81 -5.22
C PHE A 121 -7.61 18.09 -5.42
N VAL A 122 -8.93 17.94 -5.56
CA VAL A 122 -9.86 19.07 -5.55
C VAL A 122 -9.73 19.78 -4.20
N GLU A 123 -9.63 21.09 -4.24
CA GLU A 123 -9.50 21.92 -3.05
C GLU A 123 -10.67 21.76 -2.09
N ASN A 124 -10.43 22.08 -0.84
CA ASN A 124 -11.48 22.15 0.17
C ASN A 124 -12.41 23.34 -0.12
N ALA A 125 -13.71 23.17 0.18
CA ALA A 125 -14.65 24.28 0.19
C ALA A 125 -14.20 25.38 1.18
N GLU A 126 -14.53 26.63 0.91
CA GLU A 126 -14.12 27.78 1.75
C GLU A 126 -14.52 27.64 3.22
N SER A 127 -15.71 27.08 3.48
CA SER A 127 -16.17 26.77 4.84
C SER A 127 -15.25 25.76 5.54
N THR A 128 -14.74 24.77 4.78
CA THR A 128 -13.82 23.77 5.30
C THR A 128 -12.43 24.36 5.52
N LYS A 129 -11.94 25.21 4.62
CA LYS A 129 -10.66 25.91 4.79
C LYS A 129 -10.63 26.78 6.04
N ARG A 130 -11.73 27.49 6.34
CA ARG A 130 -11.87 28.33 7.54
C ARG A 130 -11.85 27.51 8.84
N ARG A 131 -12.41 26.28 8.85
CA ARG A 131 -12.47 25.39 10.02
C ARG A 131 -11.18 24.60 10.23
N LYS A 132 -10.48 24.25 9.17
CA LYS A 132 -9.26 23.44 9.23
C LYS A 132 -8.02 24.29 9.51
N LYS A 133 -7.06 23.72 10.23
CA LYS A 133 -5.72 24.31 10.42
C LYS A 133 -4.82 24.16 9.18
N SER A 134 -5.27 23.50 8.13
CA SER A 134 -4.54 23.24 6.90
C SER A 134 -5.39 23.53 5.66
N SER A 135 -4.81 24.20 4.67
CA SER A 135 -5.42 24.43 3.37
C SER A 135 -5.37 23.18 2.47
N LYS A 136 -4.47 22.23 2.77
CA LYS A 136 -4.29 21.03 1.94
C LYS A 136 -5.47 20.08 2.08
N PRO A 137 -6.03 19.58 0.96
CA PRO A 137 -7.00 18.49 0.99
C PRO A 137 -6.42 17.25 1.70
N LEU A 138 -7.27 16.45 2.34
CA LEU A 138 -6.92 15.24 3.10
C LEU A 138 -5.99 15.45 4.30
N ILE A 139 -5.41 16.61 4.50
CA ILE A 139 -4.57 16.93 5.65
C ILE A 139 -5.36 17.88 6.57
N ASP A 140 -5.69 17.37 7.75
CA ASP A 140 -6.17 18.17 8.88
C ASP A 140 -5.21 17.96 10.05
N THR A 141 -5.40 16.90 10.81
CA THR A 141 -4.55 16.48 11.93
C THR A 141 -3.39 15.58 11.50
N ARG A 142 -3.33 15.20 10.23
CA ARG A 142 -2.48 14.12 9.66
C ARG A 142 -2.85 12.71 10.15
N HIS A 143 -3.86 12.57 10.99
CA HIS A 143 -4.25 11.29 11.56
C HIS A 143 -4.56 10.25 10.48
N LEU A 144 -5.36 10.63 9.46
CA LEU A 144 -5.69 9.78 8.33
C LEU A 144 -4.45 9.25 7.59
N ASN A 145 -3.46 10.12 7.34
CA ASN A 145 -2.20 9.73 6.70
C ASN A 145 -1.38 8.77 7.58
N GLN A 146 -1.27 9.06 8.87
CA GLN A 146 -0.51 8.26 9.84
C GLN A 146 -1.14 6.88 10.06
N SER A 147 -2.45 6.75 9.88
CA SER A 147 -3.19 5.50 10.03
C SER A 147 -3.09 4.58 8.81
N ILE A 148 -2.48 5.01 7.72
CA ILE A 148 -2.18 4.13 6.60
C ILE A 148 -1.13 3.12 7.05
N LYS A 149 -1.47 1.82 6.93
CA LYS A 149 -0.59 0.70 7.32
C LYS A 149 -0.67 -0.41 6.29
N TYR A 150 0.35 -1.24 6.25
CA TYR A 150 0.27 -2.51 5.55
C TYR A 150 0.15 -3.67 6.52
N LYS A 151 -0.52 -4.73 6.07
CA LYS A 151 -0.62 -6.01 6.78
C LYS A 151 -0.39 -7.14 5.79
N VAL A 152 0.45 -8.10 6.16
CA VAL A 152 0.62 -9.32 5.37
C VAL A 152 -0.35 -10.36 5.87
N VAL A 153 -1.14 -10.90 4.96
CA VAL A 153 -2.11 -11.97 5.21
C VAL A 153 -1.80 -13.18 4.35
N LYS A 154 -2.23 -14.34 4.82
CA LYS A 154 -2.14 -15.61 4.09
C LYS A 154 -3.50 -15.91 3.48
N LEU A 155 -3.53 -16.22 2.18
CA LEU A 155 -4.70 -16.73 1.45
C LEU A 155 -4.89 -18.21 1.68
#